data_ea4d909266728e548f20fd4615f6a3bc
#
_entry.id   ea4d909266728e548f20fd4615f6a3bc
#
_cell.length_a   1.000
_cell.length_b   1.000
_cell.length_c   1.000
_cell.angle_alpha   90.00
_cell.angle_beta   90.00
_cell.angle_gamma   90.00
#
_symmetry.space_group_name_H-M   'P 1'
#
loop_
_entity.id
_entity.type
_entity.pdbx_description
1 polymer ?
#
loop_
_entity_poly.entity_id
_entity_poly.type
_entity_poly.pdbx_seq_one_letter_code
_entity_poly.pdbx_strand_id
1 'polypeptide(L)'
;LVNDVADIAVHSLKDVPALIDPQFSIAATLPREDYGDALLLREGLTIDDLSKNLKIATSGPRRKSQLLSMNSKLNIVPIRGNIQTRINKINTDNLDGLIVAKAALNRLKIVHPNMYLFSEDQMLPAAAQGAIGIEINTVELESQLGNLLKLLNDESTYQATQIERMVVASLEGNCLSPISALCKIDAQNAELQVRVSSQDGSKVYNEEVKFNLDNKIDALESFIETLIKNGAKEIIQQ
;
A
#
# COMPACT_ATOMS: atom_id res chain seq x y z
N LEU A 1 -15.81 -7.94 -16.50
CA LEU A 1 -16.89 -8.23 -15.56
C LEU A 1 -18.20 -7.56 -16.00
N VAL A 2 -18.25 -6.23 -16.17
CA VAL A 2 -19.50 -5.50 -16.50
C VAL A 2 -20.18 -5.98 -17.78
N ASN A 3 -19.40 -6.35 -18.79
CA ASN A 3 -19.89 -6.71 -20.13
C ASN A 3 -19.72 -8.22 -20.42
N ASP A 4 -19.58 -9.05 -19.41
CA ASP A 4 -19.37 -10.50 -19.51
C ASP A 4 -18.22 -10.91 -20.43
N VAL A 5 -17.20 -10.05 -20.56
CA VAL A 5 -15.99 -10.33 -21.37
C VAL A 5 -14.98 -11.17 -20.57
N ALA A 6 -15.06 -11.10 -19.25
CA ALA A 6 -14.22 -11.85 -18.31
C ALA A 6 -15.03 -12.23 -17.07
N ASP A 7 -14.75 -13.39 -16.50
CA ASP A 7 -15.41 -13.89 -15.31
C ASP A 7 -14.75 -13.39 -14.01
N ILE A 8 -13.45 -13.15 -14.06
CA ILE A 8 -12.64 -12.65 -12.94
C ILE A 8 -11.74 -11.49 -13.37
N ALA A 9 -11.39 -10.63 -12.43
CA ALA A 9 -10.32 -9.64 -12.59
C ALA A 9 -9.28 -9.84 -11.48
N VAL A 10 -8.00 -9.82 -11.87
CA VAL A 10 -6.87 -10.01 -10.94
C VAL A 10 -6.11 -8.71 -10.78
N HIS A 11 -5.97 -8.25 -9.55
CA HIS A 11 -5.43 -6.94 -9.23
C HIS A 11 -4.25 -7.00 -8.25
N SER A 12 -3.31 -6.07 -8.38
CA SER A 12 -2.59 -5.58 -7.20
C SER A 12 -3.61 -4.89 -6.30
N LEU A 13 -3.91 -5.48 -5.15
CA LEU A 13 -5.08 -5.07 -4.36
C LEU A 13 -4.99 -3.61 -3.84
N LYS A 14 -3.78 -3.08 -3.66
CA LYS A 14 -3.55 -1.67 -3.31
C LYS A 14 -4.02 -0.67 -4.37
N ASP A 15 -4.18 -1.11 -5.62
CA ASP A 15 -4.58 -0.27 -6.75
C ASP A 15 -6.11 -0.29 -6.97
N VAL A 16 -6.82 -1.17 -6.24
CA VAL A 16 -8.29 -1.24 -6.22
C VAL A 16 -8.83 -0.18 -5.27
N PRO A 17 -9.83 0.62 -5.67
CA PRO A 17 -10.46 1.61 -4.78
C PRO A 17 -10.85 1.00 -3.43
N ALA A 18 -10.68 1.74 -2.33
CA ALA A 18 -11.01 1.25 -0.99
C ALA A 18 -12.50 0.91 -0.87
N LEU A 19 -13.36 1.73 -1.48
CA LEU A 19 -14.78 1.43 -1.70
C LEU A 19 -14.94 0.85 -3.11
N ILE A 20 -15.40 -0.38 -3.20
CA ILE A 20 -15.70 -1.09 -4.46
C ILE A 20 -17.19 -0.90 -4.76
N ASP A 21 -17.54 -0.79 -6.05
CA ASP A 21 -18.94 -0.82 -6.47
C ASP A 21 -19.61 -2.09 -5.95
N PRO A 22 -20.81 -2.01 -5.32
CA PRO A 22 -21.50 -3.17 -4.75
C PRO A 22 -21.78 -4.31 -5.72
N GLN A 23 -21.74 -4.05 -7.03
CA GLN A 23 -21.85 -5.12 -8.04
C GLN A 23 -20.63 -6.04 -8.08
N PHE A 24 -19.49 -5.63 -7.49
CA PHE A 24 -18.25 -6.42 -7.45
C PHE A 24 -17.82 -6.74 -6.03
N SER A 25 -17.08 -7.82 -5.89
CA SER A 25 -16.52 -8.28 -4.62
C SER A 25 -15.13 -8.87 -4.81
N ILE A 26 -14.26 -8.66 -3.84
CA ILE A 26 -13.01 -9.42 -3.74
C ILE A 26 -13.35 -10.81 -3.18
N ALA A 27 -13.38 -11.80 -4.05
CA ALA A 27 -13.73 -13.17 -3.68
C ALA A 27 -12.59 -13.92 -2.99
N ALA A 28 -11.35 -13.54 -3.29
CA ALA A 28 -10.16 -14.14 -2.68
C ALA A 28 -8.97 -13.17 -2.70
N THR A 29 -8.10 -13.34 -1.72
CA THR A 29 -6.74 -12.77 -1.74
C THR A 29 -5.73 -13.90 -1.63
N LEU A 30 -4.67 -13.81 -2.42
CA LEU A 30 -3.57 -14.75 -2.35
C LEU A 30 -2.65 -14.42 -1.16
N PRO A 31 -1.84 -15.38 -0.67
CA PRO A 31 -0.86 -15.12 0.37
C PRO A 31 -0.04 -13.85 0.08
N ARG A 32 0.07 -13.01 1.12
CA ARG A 32 0.71 -11.69 0.99
C ARG A 32 2.20 -11.83 0.73
N GLU A 33 2.68 -11.21 -0.33
CA GLU A 33 4.10 -11.02 -0.58
C GLU A 33 4.62 -9.87 0.30
N ASP A 34 5.95 -9.70 0.37
CA ASP A 34 6.60 -8.62 1.10
C ASP A 34 5.96 -7.26 0.81
N TYR A 35 5.37 -6.65 1.82
CA TYR A 35 4.66 -5.37 1.73
C TYR A 35 5.59 -4.15 1.79
N GLY A 36 6.88 -4.34 2.01
CA GLY A 36 7.86 -3.26 2.15
C GLY A 36 8.05 -2.45 0.87
N ASP A 37 8.60 -1.25 1.05
CA ASP A 37 9.06 -0.41 -0.03
C ASP A 37 10.59 -0.49 -0.15
N ALA A 38 11.08 -0.67 -1.37
CA ALA A 38 12.48 -0.74 -1.68
C ALA A 38 12.94 0.53 -2.43
N LEU A 39 14.04 1.12 -1.99
CA LEU A 39 14.76 2.16 -2.70
C LEU A 39 15.88 1.51 -3.51
N LEU A 40 15.80 1.62 -4.82
CA LEU A 40 16.86 1.24 -5.75
C LEU A 40 17.71 2.47 -6.01
N LEU A 41 18.94 2.46 -5.56
CA LEU A 41 19.87 3.58 -5.71
C LEU A 41 20.77 3.40 -6.94
N ARG A 42 21.16 4.50 -7.54
CA ARG A 42 22.20 4.52 -8.55
C ARG A 42 23.51 4.02 -7.95
N GLU A 43 24.36 3.44 -8.79
CA GLU A 43 25.70 2.98 -8.39
C GLU A 43 26.49 4.10 -7.69
N GLY A 44 27.19 3.74 -6.63
CA GLY A 44 28.00 4.66 -5.81
C GLY A 44 27.23 5.44 -4.73
N LEU A 45 25.89 5.32 -4.68
CA LEU A 45 25.07 5.93 -3.61
C LEU A 45 24.68 4.89 -2.56
N THR A 46 24.47 5.34 -1.34
CA THR A 46 23.99 4.52 -0.21
C THR A 46 22.78 5.17 0.45
N ILE A 47 22.16 4.50 1.42
CA ILE A 47 21.03 5.06 2.17
C ILE A 47 21.42 6.34 2.92
N ASP A 48 22.66 6.48 3.37
CA ASP A 48 23.14 7.67 4.10
C ASP A 48 23.10 8.92 3.21
N ASP A 49 23.17 8.75 1.91
CA ASP A 49 23.07 9.84 0.94
C ASP A 49 21.67 10.45 0.86
N LEU A 50 20.63 9.79 1.43
CA LEU A 50 19.29 10.38 1.56
C LEU A 50 19.27 11.68 2.38
N SER A 51 20.31 11.96 3.16
CA SER A 51 20.51 13.25 3.84
C SER A 51 20.81 14.41 2.88
N LYS A 52 21.19 14.10 1.64
CA LYS A 52 21.52 15.06 0.57
C LYS A 52 20.29 15.38 -0.29
N ASN A 53 20.45 16.32 -1.22
CA ASN A 53 19.42 16.66 -2.21
C ASN A 53 19.47 15.66 -3.39
N LEU A 54 18.94 14.46 -3.18
CA LEU A 54 18.87 13.44 -4.21
C LEU A 54 17.60 13.57 -5.07
N LYS A 55 17.71 13.21 -6.35
CA LYS A 55 16.61 13.11 -7.30
C LYS A 55 16.01 11.71 -7.24
N ILE A 56 14.93 11.55 -6.47
CA ILE A 56 14.27 10.25 -6.23
C ILE A 56 12.95 10.17 -7.00
N ALA A 57 12.78 9.09 -7.76
CA ALA A 57 11.59 8.88 -8.57
C ALA A 57 10.53 8.08 -7.82
N THR A 58 9.31 8.65 -7.75
CA THR A 58 8.09 7.96 -7.33
C THR A 58 6.85 8.73 -7.82
N SER A 59 5.77 8.02 -8.14
CA SER A 59 4.47 8.65 -8.49
C SER A 59 3.43 8.47 -7.38
N GLY A 60 3.76 7.74 -6.30
CA GLY A 60 2.84 7.54 -5.18
C GLY A 60 2.93 8.69 -4.17
N PRO A 61 1.83 9.44 -3.92
CA PRO A 61 1.82 10.54 -2.95
C PRO A 61 2.27 10.11 -1.55
N ARG A 62 1.85 8.94 -1.10
CA ARG A 62 2.28 8.33 0.16
C ARG A 62 3.81 8.21 0.28
N ARG A 63 4.48 7.69 -0.76
CA ARG A 63 5.94 7.56 -0.77
C ARG A 63 6.61 8.91 -0.82
N LYS A 64 6.08 9.83 -1.64
CA LYS A 64 6.57 11.20 -1.74
C LYS A 64 6.52 11.90 -0.38
N SER A 65 5.38 11.89 0.29
CA SER A 65 5.20 12.57 1.57
C SER A 65 6.12 11.99 2.65
N GLN A 66 6.25 10.66 2.73
CA GLN A 66 7.14 10.01 3.70
C GLN A 66 8.62 10.26 3.40
N LEU A 67 9.04 10.32 2.14
CA LEU A 67 10.40 10.75 1.79
C LEU A 67 10.68 12.20 2.18
N LEU A 68 9.75 13.11 1.89
CA LEU A 68 9.89 14.51 2.23
C LEU A 68 9.87 14.75 3.75
N SER A 69 9.16 13.92 4.51
CA SER A 69 9.24 13.97 5.99
C SER A 69 10.61 13.53 6.53
N MET A 70 11.30 12.61 5.84
CA MET A 70 12.68 12.21 6.19
C MET A 70 13.69 13.30 5.82
N ASN A 71 13.54 13.87 4.63
CA ASN A 71 14.38 14.99 4.16
C ASN A 71 13.60 15.86 3.16
N SER A 72 13.20 17.06 3.61
CA SER A 72 12.46 18.03 2.79
C SER A 72 13.24 18.58 1.59
N LYS A 73 14.55 18.35 1.52
CA LYS A 73 15.41 18.79 0.40
C LYS A 73 15.43 17.79 -0.76
N LEU A 74 14.83 16.61 -0.63
CA LEU A 74 14.78 15.64 -1.71
C LEU A 74 14.01 16.18 -2.92
N ASN A 75 14.57 15.99 -4.11
CA ASN A 75 13.91 16.30 -5.37
C ASN A 75 13.08 15.10 -5.84
N ILE A 76 11.80 15.08 -5.48
CA ILE A 76 10.90 13.96 -5.82
C ILE A 76 10.29 14.19 -7.20
N VAL A 77 10.57 13.27 -8.13
CA VAL A 77 10.08 13.35 -9.51
C VAL A 77 9.11 12.21 -9.85
N PRO A 78 8.06 12.48 -10.65
CA PRO A 78 7.14 11.44 -11.08
C PRO A 78 7.80 10.48 -12.06
N ILE A 79 7.33 9.22 -12.05
CA ILE A 79 7.82 8.18 -12.97
C ILE A 79 6.66 7.31 -13.46
N ARG A 80 6.67 6.95 -14.75
CA ARG A 80 5.69 6.06 -15.38
C ARG A 80 6.37 4.93 -16.13
N GLY A 81 5.65 3.86 -16.36
CA GLY A 81 6.08 2.65 -17.03
C GLY A 81 5.97 1.41 -16.13
N ASN A 82 6.22 0.23 -16.66
CA ASN A 82 6.36 -0.98 -15.87
C ASN A 82 7.66 -0.97 -15.05
N ILE A 83 7.83 -1.93 -14.16
CA ILE A 83 8.97 -1.99 -13.24
C ILE A 83 10.31 -1.94 -13.98
N GLN A 84 10.49 -2.75 -15.03
CA GLN A 84 11.74 -2.80 -15.80
C GLN A 84 12.03 -1.44 -16.46
N THR A 85 11.02 -0.82 -17.08
CA THR A 85 11.13 0.51 -17.68
C THR A 85 11.55 1.56 -16.64
N ARG A 86 10.95 1.51 -15.43
CA ARG A 86 11.31 2.45 -14.36
C ARG A 86 12.74 2.25 -13.86
N ILE A 87 13.20 1.00 -13.72
CA ILE A 87 14.58 0.69 -13.32
C ILE A 87 15.57 1.23 -14.35
N ASN A 88 15.32 1.02 -15.63
CA ASN A 88 16.19 1.54 -16.70
C ASN A 88 16.31 3.07 -16.64
N LYS A 89 15.25 3.77 -16.22
CA LYS A 89 15.24 5.22 -16.08
C LYS A 89 16.17 5.76 -14.97
N ILE A 90 16.62 4.92 -14.05
CA ILE A 90 17.65 5.35 -13.08
C ILE A 90 18.86 5.93 -13.84
N ASN A 91 19.29 5.23 -14.89
CA ASN A 91 20.44 5.66 -15.70
C ASN A 91 20.05 6.66 -16.80
N THR A 92 18.97 6.40 -17.56
CA THR A 92 18.61 7.21 -18.73
C THR A 92 18.12 8.61 -18.37
N ASP A 93 17.41 8.77 -17.23
CA ASP A 93 16.84 10.03 -16.79
C ASP A 93 17.68 10.70 -15.68
N ASN A 94 18.89 10.15 -15.45
CA ASN A 94 19.83 10.62 -14.42
C ASN A 94 19.16 10.77 -13.05
N LEU A 95 18.49 9.69 -12.59
CA LEU A 95 17.90 9.62 -11.26
C LEU A 95 18.94 9.11 -10.26
N ASP A 96 18.87 9.59 -9.02
CA ASP A 96 19.69 9.07 -7.92
C ASP A 96 19.06 7.82 -7.29
N GLY A 97 17.72 7.70 -7.38
CA GLY A 97 17.03 6.51 -6.91
C GLY A 97 15.59 6.40 -7.40
N LEU A 98 15.03 5.21 -7.19
CA LEU A 98 13.67 4.83 -7.54
C LEU A 98 13.04 4.05 -6.40
N ILE A 99 11.81 4.42 -5.98
CA ILE A 99 11.06 3.62 -5.01
C ILE A 99 10.06 2.70 -5.70
N VAL A 100 10.13 1.41 -5.34
CA VAL A 100 9.23 0.37 -5.81
C VAL A 100 8.74 -0.50 -4.64
N ALA A 101 7.60 -1.18 -4.82
CA ALA A 101 7.17 -2.19 -3.86
C ALA A 101 8.09 -3.43 -3.95
N LYS A 102 8.56 -3.95 -2.83
CA LYS A 102 9.41 -5.13 -2.77
C LYS A 102 8.72 -6.36 -3.39
N ALA A 103 7.40 -6.52 -3.16
CA ALA A 103 6.59 -7.55 -3.80
C ALA A 103 6.75 -7.60 -5.34
N ALA A 104 6.85 -6.44 -5.99
CA ALA A 104 7.00 -6.40 -7.44
C ALA A 104 8.37 -6.92 -7.89
N LEU A 105 9.42 -6.62 -7.14
CA LEU A 105 10.76 -7.14 -7.40
C LEU A 105 10.80 -8.66 -7.20
N ASN A 106 10.23 -9.16 -6.11
CA ASN A 106 10.20 -10.59 -5.78
C ASN A 106 9.45 -11.39 -6.87
N ARG A 107 8.25 -10.97 -7.24
CA ARG A 107 7.45 -11.65 -8.28
C ARG A 107 8.11 -11.66 -9.64
N LEU A 108 8.81 -10.60 -10.01
CA LEU A 108 9.56 -10.51 -11.27
C LEU A 108 10.97 -11.08 -11.18
N LYS A 109 11.38 -11.58 -10.00
CA LYS A 109 12.73 -12.10 -9.73
C LYS A 109 13.84 -11.10 -10.08
N ILE A 110 13.56 -9.81 -9.85
CA ILE A 110 14.50 -8.73 -10.13
C ILE A 110 15.42 -8.55 -8.91
N VAL A 111 16.70 -8.67 -9.14
CA VAL A 111 17.75 -8.36 -8.16
C VAL A 111 18.41 -7.05 -8.58
N HIS A 112 18.50 -6.10 -7.66
CA HIS A 112 19.21 -4.84 -7.87
C HIS A 112 20.39 -4.76 -6.89
N PRO A 113 21.63 -4.53 -7.38
CA PRO A 113 22.84 -4.60 -6.54
C PRO A 113 22.84 -3.55 -5.43
N ASN A 114 22.20 -2.43 -5.64
CA ASN A 114 22.15 -1.32 -4.70
C ASN A 114 20.71 -1.03 -4.25
N MET A 115 20.14 -1.98 -3.50
CA MET A 115 18.78 -1.94 -2.98
C MET A 115 18.81 -1.74 -1.46
N TYR A 116 18.03 -0.76 -0.98
CA TYR A 116 17.72 -0.59 0.43
C TYR A 116 16.23 -0.88 0.68
N LEU A 117 15.92 -1.69 1.68
CA LEU A 117 14.55 -1.97 2.12
C LEU A 117 14.24 -1.11 3.33
N PHE A 118 13.23 -0.25 3.23
CA PHE A 118 12.78 0.56 4.35
C PHE A 118 12.12 -0.30 5.44
N SER A 119 12.41 0.00 6.70
CA SER A 119 11.62 -0.50 7.82
C SER A 119 10.23 0.16 7.85
N GLU A 120 9.28 -0.44 8.57
CA GLU A 120 7.93 0.13 8.73
C GLU A 120 7.96 1.51 9.39
N ASP A 121 8.85 1.72 10.36
CA ASP A 121 9.04 3.02 11.00
C ASP A 121 9.49 4.09 10.01
N GLN A 122 10.36 3.72 9.08
CA GLN A 122 10.84 4.63 8.04
C GLN A 122 9.77 4.88 6.98
N MET A 123 9.16 3.82 6.45
CA MET A 123 8.17 3.93 5.37
C MET A 123 7.06 2.90 5.54
N LEU A 124 5.96 3.31 6.16
CA LEU A 124 4.78 2.47 6.31
C LEU A 124 4.13 2.24 4.93
N PRO A 125 3.79 0.97 4.55
CA PRO A 125 3.28 0.65 3.22
C PRO A 125 1.87 1.18 2.96
N ALA A 126 1.45 1.14 1.70
CA ALA A 126 0.06 1.39 1.33
C ALA A 126 -0.83 0.24 1.82
N ALA A 127 -2.09 0.54 2.11
CA ALA A 127 -3.09 -0.48 2.37
C ALA A 127 -3.08 -1.55 1.25
N ALA A 128 -3.13 -2.80 1.64
CA ALA A 128 -3.09 -3.98 0.76
C ALA A 128 -1.83 -4.10 -0.14
N GLN A 129 -0.75 -3.36 0.15
CA GLN A 129 0.50 -3.58 -0.57
C GLN A 129 1.03 -4.99 -0.34
N GLY A 130 1.51 -5.66 -1.40
CA GLY A 130 1.95 -7.05 -1.38
C GLY A 130 0.85 -8.07 -1.69
N ALA A 131 -0.43 -7.72 -1.55
CA ALA A 131 -1.54 -8.62 -1.81
C ALA A 131 -2.01 -8.58 -3.27
N ILE A 132 -2.40 -9.74 -3.80
CA ILE A 132 -3.16 -9.89 -5.05
C ILE A 132 -4.59 -10.24 -4.67
N GLY A 133 -5.55 -9.48 -5.18
CA GLY A 133 -6.98 -9.73 -5.03
C GLY A 133 -7.60 -10.25 -6.31
N ILE A 134 -8.58 -11.14 -6.17
CA ILE A 134 -9.39 -11.65 -7.26
C ILE A 134 -10.80 -11.11 -7.10
N GLU A 135 -11.24 -10.32 -8.05
CA GLU A 135 -12.55 -9.66 -8.08
C GLU A 135 -13.49 -10.41 -9.02
N ILE A 136 -14.75 -10.55 -8.61
CA ILE A 136 -15.84 -11.14 -9.39
C ILE A 136 -17.11 -10.30 -9.26
N ASN A 137 -18.11 -10.58 -10.08
CA ASN A 137 -19.46 -10.10 -9.84
C ASN A 137 -19.98 -10.64 -8.51
N THR A 138 -20.56 -9.78 -7.67
CA THR A 138 -21.04 -10.15 -6.32
C THR A 138 -22.07 -11.29 -6.35
N VAL A 139 -22.90 -11.35 -7.38
CA VAL A 139 -23.88 -12.43 -7.58
C VAL A 139 -23.24 -13.80 -7.77
N GLU A 140 -21.96 -13.84 -8.18
CA GLU A 140 -21.22 -15.10 -8.40
C GLU A 140 -20.52 -15.64 -7.15
N LEU A 141 -20.57 -14.95 -6.01
CA LEU A 141 -19.88 -15.38 -4.77
C LEU A 141 -20.29 -16.78 -4.31
N GLU A 142 -21.56 -17.17 -4.51
CA GLU A 142 -22.08 -18.48 -4.13
C GLU A 142 -22.20 -19.45 -5.33
N SER A 143 -21.70 -19.06 -6.51
CA SER A 143 -21.64 -19.93 -7.69
C SER A 143 -20.53 -20.98 -7.56
N GLN A 144 -20.42 -21.86 -8.55
CA GLN A 144 -19.31 -22.81 -8.65
C GLN A 144 -17.97 -22.06 -8.74
N LEU A 145 -17.91 -20.95 -9.49
CA LEU A 145 -16.73 -20.11 -9.60
C LEU A 145 -16.35 -19.50 -8.25
N GLY A 146 -17.29 -18.86 -7.55
CA GLY A 146 -17.05 -18.28 -6.24
C GLY A 146 -16.52 -19.30 -5.22
N ASN A 147 -17.10 -20.51 -5.22
CA ASN A 147 -16.65 -21.60 -4.36
C ASN A 147 -15.23 -22.10 -4.70
N LEU A 148 -14.85 -22.11 -5.98
CA LEU A 148 -13.46 -22.41 -6.37
C LEU A 148 -12.48 -21.32 -5.94
N LEU A 149 -12.87 -20.05 -6.03
CA LEU A 149 -12.03 -18.93 -5.61
C LEU A 149 -11.82 -18.90 -4.09
N LYS A 150 -12.81 -19.30 -3.29
CA LYS A 150 -12.65 -19.47 -1.84
C LYS A 150 -11.51 -20.41 -1.46
N LEU A 151 -11.21 -21.42 -2.29
CA LEU A 151 -10.07 -22.33 -2.06
C LEU A 151 -8.69 -21.66 -2.25
N LEU A 152 -8.64 -20.54 -2.96
CA LEU A 152 -7.40 -19.77 -3.19
C LEU A 152 -7.20 -18.70 -2.12
N ASN A 153 -8.23 -18.45 -1.28
CA ASN A 153 -8.18 -17.36 -0.32
C ASN A 153 -7.22 -17.67 0.82
N ASP A 154 -6.28 -16.77 1.06
CA ASP A 154 -5.51 -16.71 2.30
C ASP A 154 -6.26 -15.82 3.30
N GLU A 155 -6.86 -16.44 4.30
CA GLU A 155 -7.77 -15.78 5.22
C GLU A 155 -7.07 -14.68 6.03
N SER A 156 -5.83 -14.89 6.45
CA SER A 156 -5.06 -13.88 7.18
C SER A 156 -4.80 -12.65 6.33
N THR A 157 -4.37 -12.83 5.08
CA THR A 157 -4.19 -11.74 4.13
C THR A 157 -5.50 -11.03 3.81
N TYR A 158 -6.58 -11.80 3.62
CA TYR A 158 -7.91 -11.25 3.34
C TYR A 158 -8.37 -10.34 4.48
N GLN A 159 -8.37 -10.82 5.71
CA GLN A 159 -8.80 -10.03 6.87
C GLN A 159 -7.92 -8.80 7.09
N ALA A 160 -6.59 -8.96 7.02
CA ALA A 160 -5.66 -7.85 7.19
C ALA A 160 -5.91 -6.74 6.16
N THR A 161 -6.04 -7.11 4.88
CA THR A 161 -6.26 -6.14 3.81
C THR A 161 -7.64 -5.49 3.86
N GLN A 162 -8.68 -6.19 4.33
CA GLN A 162 -10.00 -5.59 4.56
C GLN A 162 -9.94 -4.53 5.66
N ILE A 163 -9.24 -4.80 6.77
CA ILE A 163 -9.04 -3.84 7.86
C ILE A 163 -8.30 -2.59 7.35
N GLU A 164 -7.20 -2.78 6.63
CA GLU A 164 -6.41 -1.67 6.07
C GLU A 164 -7.24 -0.80 5.10
N ARG A 165 -8.01 -1.42 4.22
CA ARG A 165 -8.88 -0.74 3.25
C ARG A 165 -10.04 0.00 3.92
N MET A 166 -10.60 -0.57 5.00
CA MET A 166 -11.65 0.08 5.79
C MET A 166 -11.16 1.40 6.38
N VAL A 167 -9.94 1.45 6.92
CA VAL A 167 -9.34 2.70 7.42
C VAL A 167 -9.21 3.74 6.32
N VAL A 168 -8.69 3.34 5.15
CA VAL A 168 -8.54 4.26 4.00
C VAL A 168 -9.89 4.82 3.56
N ALA A 169 -10.92 3.95 3.47
CA ALA A 169 -12.28 4.35 3.11
C ALA A 169 -12.89 5.33 4.12
N SER A 170 -12.73 5.06 5.43
CA SER A 170 -13.27 5.91 6.50
C SER A 170 -12.62 7.30 6.56
N LEU A 171 -11.37 7.40 6.14
CA LEU A 171 -10.67 8.67 5.97
C LEU A 171 -10.98 9.36 4.63
N GLU A 172 -11.91 8.82 3.83
CA GLU A 172 -12.25 9.31 2.48
C GLU A 172 -11.03 9.34 1.54
N GLY A 173 -10.07 8.44 1.81
CA GLY A 173 -8.84 8.34 1.05
C GLY A 173 -9.02 7.60 -0.27
N ASN A 174 -8.09 7.86 -1.19
CA ASN A 174 -7.98 7.16 -2.46
C ASN A 174 -6.49 6.91 -2.80
N CYS A 175 -6.21 6.40 -4.00
CA CYS A 175 -4.83 6.11 -4.43
C CYS A 175 -3.92 7.36 -4.54
N LEU A 176 -4.48 8.57 -4.46
CA LEU A 176 -3.76 9.84 -4.45
C LEU A 176 -3.60 10.43 -3.05
N SER A 177 -4.15 9.78 -2.04
CA SER A 177 -4.05 10.24 -0.65
C SER A 177 -2.76 9.71 0.00
N PRO A 178 -2.04 10.53 0.80
CA PRO A 178 -0.83 10.11 1.49
C PRO A 178 -1.16 9.35 2.78
N ILE A 179 -1.92 8.26 2.64
CA ILE A 179 -2.35 7.37 3.72
C ILE A 179 -1.60 6.04 3.61
N SER A 180 -1.13 5.55 4.73
CA SER A 180 -0.57 4.23 4.93
C SER A 180 -1.41 3.47 5.95
N ALA A 181 -1.60 2.19 5.73
CA ALA A 181 -2.19 1.29 6.71
C ALA A 181 -1.56 -0.10 6.58
N LEU A 182 -1.16 -0.67 7.70
CA LEU A 182 -0.60 -2.02 7.77
C LEU A 182 -1.24 -2.76 8.93
N CYS A 183 -1.93 -3.83 8.65
CA CYS A 183 -2.47 -4.75 9.64
C CYS A 183 -1.67 -6.06 9.61
N LYS A 184 -1.19 -6.48 10.77
CA LYS A 184 -0.57 -7.78 11.00
C LYS A 184 -1.49 -8.62 11.87
N ILE A 185 -1.74 -9.84 11.44
CA ILE A 185 -2.60 -10.78 12.17
C ILE A 185 -1.74 -11.96 12.64
N ASP A 186 -1.80 -12.23 13.93
CA ASP A 186 -1.20 -13.43 14.56
C ASP A 186 -2.30 -14.13 15.35
N ALA A 187 -2.71 -15.29 14.85
CA ALA A 187 -3.87 -16.05 15.34
C ALA A 187 -5.13 -15.16 15.41
N GLN A 188 -5.61 -14.85 16.62
CA GLN A 188 -6.77 -14.00 16.86
C GLN A 188 -6.43 -12.54 17.20
N ASN A 189 -5.15 -12.18 17.18
CA ASN A 189 -4.72 -10.83 17.52
C ASN A 189 -4.33 -10.07 16.25
N ALA A 190 -4.76 -8.82 16.18
CA ALA A 190 -4.41 -7.90 15.12
C ALA A 190 -3.64 -6.70 15.69
N GLU A 191 -2.61 -6.27 14.97
CA GLU A 191 -1.90 -5.02 15.18
C GLU A 191 -2.07 -4.17 13.92
N LEU A 192 -2.69 -3.02 14.05
CA LEU A 192 -2.95 -2.08 12.96
C LEU A 192 -2.17 -0.81 13.19
N GLN A 193 -1.32 -0.46 12.22
CA GLN A 193 -0.58 0.79 12.18
C GLN A 193 -1.12 1.66 11.04
N VAL A 194 -1.32 2.95 11.33
CA VAL A 194 -1.78 3.94 10.35
C VAL A 194 -0.86 5.15 10.38
N ARG A 195 -0.50 5.63 9.19
CA ARG A 195 0.24 6.89 9.01
C ARG A 195 -0.48 7.74 8.00
N VAL A 196 -0.76 8.97 8.39
CA VAL A 196 -1.34 10.01 7.54
C VAL A 196 -0.36 11.15 7.43
N SER A 197 -0.17 11.70 6.24
CA SER A 197 0.78 12.79 6.02
C SER A 197 0.14 13.89 5.16
N SER A 198 0.65 15.12 5.27
CA SER A 198 0.41 16.17 4.27
C SER A 198 1.16 15.84 2.97
N GLN A 199 0.73 16.42 1.85
CA GLN A 199 1.32 16.17 0.52
C GLN A 199 2.82 16.52 0.43
N ASP A 200 3.27 17.49 1.23
CA ASP A 200 4.64 17.95 1.32
C ASP A 200 5.47 17.25 2.42
N GLY A 201 4.83 16.35 3.19
CA GLY A 201 5.46 15.62 4.28
C GLY A 201 5.77 16.45 5.54
N SER A 202 5.34 17.72 5.59
CA SER A 202 5.61 18.60 6.75
C SER A 202 4.82 18.23 8.00
N LYS A 203 3.66 17.58 7.81
CA LYS A 203 2.82 17.06 8.90
C LYS A 203 2.69 15.56 8.74
N VAL A 204 2.95 14.84 9.83
CA VAL A 204 2.82 13.38 9.89
C VAL A 204 2.11 13.02 11.17
N TYR A 205 1.07 12.21 11.07
CA TYR A 205 0.35 11.64 12.18
C TYR A 205 0.41 10.13 12.11
N ASN A 206 0.88 9.50 13.18
CA ASN A 206 0.95 8.04 13.32
C ASN A 206 0.06 7.61 14.46
N GLU A 207 -0.63 6.49 14.29
CA GLU A 207 -1.43 5.88 15.32
C GLU A 207 -1.38 4.36 15.17
N GLU A 208 -1.44 3.64 16.28
CA GLU A 208 -1.50 2.18 16.29
C GLU A 208 -2.53 1.65 17.28
N VAL A 209 -3.10 0.50 16.98
CA VAL A 209 -4.02 -0.20 17.86
C VAL A 209 -3.78 -1.71 17.79
N LYS A 210 -3.89 -2.37 18.95
CA LYS A 210 -3.90 -3.83 19.06
C LYS A 210 -5.25 -4.29 19.56
N PHE A 211 -5.84 -5.28 18.92
CA PHE A 211 -7.15 -5.78 19.26
C PHE A 211 -7.29 -7.28 18.92
N ASN A 212 -8.29 -7.90 19.52
CA ASN A 212 -8.68 -9.25 19.16
C ASN A 212 -9.70 -9.20 18.01
N LEU A 213 -9.59 -10.12 17.04
CA LEU A 213 -10.46 -10.18 15.86
C LEU A 213 -11.95 -10.38 16.21
N ASP A 214 -12.26 -10.99 17.36
CA ASP A 214 -13.64 -11.15 17.84
C ASP A 214 -14.30 -9.79 18.12
N ASN A 215 -13.50 -8.76 18.50
CA ASN A 215 -13.96 -7.40 18.81
C ASN A 215 -13.57 -6.39 17.72
N LYS A 216 -13.23 -6.87 16.51
CA LYS A 216 -12.66 -6.02 15.45
C LYS A 216 -13.51 -4.82 15.06
N ILE A 217 -14.84 -4.97 15.04
CA ILE A 217 -15.76 -3.89 14.62
C ILE A 217 -15.67 -2.72 15.60
N ASP A 218 -15.92 -2.96 16.88
CA ASP A 218 -15.92 -1.93 17.93
C ASP A 218 -14.52 -1.28 18.06
N ALA A 219 -13.47 -2.10 17.96
CA ALA A 219 -12.09 -1.63 18.02
C ALA A 219 -11.74 -0.72 16.85
N LEU A 220 -12.15 -1.07 15.62
CA LEU A 220 -11.90 -0.28 14.42
C LEU A 220 -12.73 1.01 14.42
N GLU A 221 -14.00 0.97 14.82
CA GLU A 221 -14.84 2.16 14.92
C GLU A 221 -14.21 3.18 15.89
N SER A 222 -13.87 2.74 17.12
CA SER A 222 -13.20 3.60 18.11
C SER A 222 -11.85 4.14 17.62
N PHE A 223 -11.07 3.32 16.93
CA PHE A 223 -9.78 3.73 16.37
C PHE A 223 -9.95 4.77 15.27
N ILE A 224 -10.89 4.57 14.34
CA ILE A 224 -11.20 5.50 13.26
C ILE A 224 -11.71 6.84 13.81
N GLU A 225 -12.58 6.81 14.83
CA GLU A 225 -13.02 8.04 15.53
C GLU A 225 -11.84 8.80 16.13
N THR A 226 -10.88 8.07 16.72
CA THR A 226 -9.66 8.67 17.27
C THR A 226 -8.81 9.32 16.16
N LEU A 227 -8.62 8.65 15.01
CA LEU A 227 -7.90 9.22 13.86
C LEU A 227 -8.55 10.52 13.38
N ILE A 228 -9.88 10.52 13.22
CA ILE A 228 -10.64 11.68 12.74
C ILE A 228 -10.57 12.82 13.77
N LYS A 229 -10.80 12.53 15.04
CA LYS A 229 -10.74 13.51 16.13
C LYS A 229 -9.37 14.19 16.24
N ASN A 230 -8.30 13.45 15.95
CA ASN A 230 -6.93 13.95 15.99
C ASN A 230 -6.49 14.63 14.67
N GLY A 231 -7.41 14.89 13.75
CA GLY A 231 -7.17 15.71 12.57
C GLY A 231 -6.58 14.95 11.37
N ALA A 232 -6.73 13.62 11.30
CA ALA A 232 -6.20 12.85 10.17
C ALA A 232 -6.75 13.31 8.83
N LYS A 233 -8.06 13.65 8.73
CA LYS A 233 -8.67 14.14 7.48
C LYS A 233 -8.13 15.50 7.07
N GLU A 234 -7.91 16.39 8.01
CA GLU A 234 -7.36 17.74 7.76
C GLU A 234 -5.92 17.69 7.27
N ILE A 235 -5.13 16.71 7.75
CA ILE A 235 -3.74 16.51 7.30
C ILE A 235 -3.73 16.05 5.84
N ILE A 236 -4.61 15.15 5.43
CA ILE A 236 -4.68 14.62 4.06
C ILE A 236 -4.97 15.73 3.03
N GLN A 237 -5.74 16.75 3.42
CA GLN A 237 -6.17 17.84 2.54
C GLN A 237 -5.12 18.95 2.38
N GLN A 238 -4.03 18.90 3.12
CA GLN A 238 -2.90 19.83 3.08
C GLN A 238 -1.77 19.24 2.22
#